data_b85baf5389fe8f80c7eb59f1aaf1a2b5
#
_entry.id   b85baf5389fe8f80c7eb59f1aaf1a2b5
#
_cell.length_a   1.000
_cell.length_b   1.000
_cell.length_c   1.000
_cell.angle_alpha   90.00
_cell.angle_beta   90.00
_cell.angle_gamma   90.00
#
_symmetry.space_group_name_H-M   'P 1'
#
loop_
_entity.id
_entity.type
_entity.pdbx_description
1 polymer ?
#
loop_
_entity_poly.entity_id
_entity_poly.type
_entity_poly.pdbx_seq_one_letter_code
_entity_poly.pdbx_strand_id
1 'polypeptide(L)'
;PVADAAALAAPLANYNTADAVEFLNTLELARAAETLAALPLPRAVKMLEAPELQRSGELVAALPPARAAALLGLMADDRATDIVHELDEEE
;
A
#
# COMPACT_ATOMS: atom_id res chain seq x y z
N PRO A 1 -9.59 12.23 -9.05
CA PRO A 1 -9.98 13.08 -7.92
C PRO A 1 -9.84 12.36 -6.58
N VAL A 2 -9.59 13.14 -5.55
CA VAL A 2 -9.41 12.60 -4.21
C VAL A 2 -10.66 11.84 -3.75
N ALA A 3 -11.82 12.30 -4.15
CA ALA A 3 -13.07 11.65 -3.79
C ALA A 3 -13.15 10.21 -4.27
N ASP A 4 -12.53 9.91 -5.41
CA ASP A 4 -12.54 8.55 -5.96
C ASP A 4 -11.70 7.60 -5.12
N ALA A 5 -10.52 8.06 -4.63
CA ALA A 5 -9.67 7.24 -3.79
C ALA A 5 -10.37 6.92 -2.47
N ALA A 6 -11.03 7.91 -1.85
CA ALA A 6 -11.77 7.68 -0.62
C ALA A 6 -12.94 6.71 -0.84
N ALA A 7 -13.62 6.82 -1.99
CA ALA A 7 -14.71 5.93 -2.33
C ALA A 7 -14.24 4.50 -2.52
N LEU A 8 -13.03 4.31 -3.06
CA LEU A 8 -12.45 2.98 -3.21
C LEU A 8 -11.99 2.42 -1.86
N ALA A 9 -11.42 3.26 -1.01
CA ALA A 9 -10.92 2.83 0.29
C ALA A 9 -12.04 2.34 1.22
N ALA A 10 -13.21 2.97 1.18
CA ALA A 10 -14.32 2.61 2.04
C ALA A 10 -14.77 1.15 1.85
N PRO A 11 -15.01 0.66 0.62
CA PRO A 11 -15.32 -0.76 0.42
C PRO A 11 -14.17 -1.68 0.81
N LEU A 12 -12.93 -1.27 0.51
CA LEU A 12 -11.77 -2.11 0.81
C LEU A 12 -11.59 -2.35 2.30
N ALA A 13 -12.03 -1.42 3.14
CA ALA A 13 -11.94 -1.58 4.58
C ALA A 13 -12.77 -2.77 5.08
N ASN A 14 -13.77 -3.20 4.32
CA ASN A 14 -14.65 -4.32 4.67
C ASN A 14 -14.27 -5.63 3.99
N TYR A 15 -13.35 -5.58 3.02
CA TYR A 15 -12.89 -6.79 2.33
C TYR A 15 -11.85 -7.51 3.20
N ASN A 16 -11.69 -8.82 3.00
CA ASN A 16 -10.54 -9.49 3.60
C ASN A 16 -9.27 -8.99 2.89
N THR A 17 -8.12 -9.24 3.52
CA THR A 17 -6.86 -8.71 3.00
C THR A 17 -6.56 -9.20 1.59
N ALA A 18 -6.80 -10.49 1.31
CA ALA A 18 -6.51 -11.05 0.00
C ALA A 18 -7.33 -10.38 -1.10
N ASP A 19 -8.63 -10.16 -0.86
CA ASP A 19 -9.49 -9.53 -1.85
C ASP A 19 -9.12 -8.07 -2.07
N ALA A 20 -8.77 -7.37 -0.99
CA ALA A 20 -8.35 -5.97 -1.09
C ALA A 20 -7.05 -5.85 -1.89
N VAL A 21 -6.10 -6.75 -1.66
CA VAL A 21 -4.84 -6.76 -2.38
C VAL A 21 -5.06 -7.04 -3.87
N GLU A 22 -5.91 -8.00 -4.20
CA GLU A 22 -6.24 -8.28 -5.60
C GLU A 22 -6.80 -7.05 -6.29
N PHE A 23 -7.67 -6.34 -5.61
CA PHE A 23 -8.25 -5.12 -6.17
C PHE A 23 -7.16 -4.07 -6.42
N LEU A 24 -6.26 -3.86 -5.46
CA LEU A 24 -5.16 -2.92 -5.65
C LEU A 24 -4.29 -3.28 -6.84
N ASN A 25 -4.06 -4.58 -7.04
CA ASN A 25 -3.23 -5.04 -8.16
C ASN A 25 -3.83 -4.70 -9.53
N THR A 26 -5.14 -4.42 -9.59
CA THR A 26 -5.79 -4.04 -10.85
C THR A 26 -5.73 -2.56 -11.14
N LEU A 27 -5.34 -1.74 -10.16
CA LEU A 27 -5.33 -0.29 -10.31
C LEU A 27 -4.00 0.20 -10.88
N GLU A 28 -4.04 1.37 -11.54
CA GLU A 28 -2.82 2.06 -11.90
C GLU A 28 -2.03 2.42 -10.64
N LEU A 29 -0.72 2.50 -10.77
CA LEU A 29 0.14 2.75 -9.62
C LEU A 29 -0.28 3.98 -8.81
N ALA A 30 -0.52 5.10 -9.48
CA ALA A 30 -0.91 6.33 -8.78
C ALA A 30 -2.23 6.15 -8.03
N ARG A 31 -3.20 5.50 -8.65
CA ARG A 31 -4.50 5.28 -8.04
C ARG A 31 -4.40 4.31 -6.85
N ALA A 32 -3.60 3.26 -7.01
CA ALA A 32 -3.38 2.30 -5.94
C ALA A 32 -2.72 2.98 -4.74
N ALA A 33 -1.72 3.83 -4.98
CA ALA A 33 -1.06 4.56 -3.91
C ALA A 33 -2.02 5.51 -3.20
N GLU A 34 -2.85 6.24 -3.95
CA GLU A 34 -3.86 7.12 -3.36
C GLU A 34 -4.83 6.35 -2.48
N THR A 35 -5.24 5.17 -2.94
CA THR A 35 -6.16 4.31 -2.19
C THR A 35 -5.52 3.83 -0.89
N LEU A 36 -4.25 3.40 -0.94
CA LEU A 36 -3.52 3.02 0.25
C LEU A 36 -3.40 4.18 1.23
N ALA A 37 -3.15 5.38 0.72
CA ALA A 37 -3.03 6.56 1.57
C ALA A 37 -4.35 6.90 2.27
N ALA A 38 -5.48 6.55 1.67
CA ALA A 38 -6.81 6.83 2.22
C ALA A 38 -7.26 5.78 3.23
N LEU A 39 -6.61 4.61 3.27
CA LEU A 39 -6.98 3.54 4.21
C LEU A 39 -6.43 3.80 5.60
N PRO A 40 -7.10 3.26 6.66
CA PRO A 40 -6.53 3.31 8.00
C PRO A 40 -5.15 2.65 8.01
N LEU A 41 -4.22 3.18 8.82
CA LEU A 41 -2.86 2.66 8.89
C LEU A 41 -2.77 1.15 9.12
N PRO A 42 -3.50 0.57 10.12
CA PRO A 42 -3.39 -0.87 10.33
C PRO A 42 -3.81 -1.68 9.12
N ARG A 43 -4.81 -1.22 8.40
CA ARG A 43 -5.29 -1.91 7.20
C ARG A 43 -4.27 -1.84 6.08
N ALA A 44 -3.72 -0.65 5.85
CA ALA A 44 -2.72 -0.45 4.82
C ALA A 44 -1.47 -1.29 5.10
N VAL A 45 -1.07 -1.39 6.37
CA VAL A 45 0.07 -2.22 6.77
C VAL A 45 -0.18 -3.68 6.41
N LYS A 46 -1.35 -4.20 6.74
CA LYS A 46 -1.69 -5.59 6.42
C LYS A 46 -1.63 -5.86 4.93
N MET A 47 -2.08 -4.92 4.13
CA MET A 47 -2.05 -5.07 2.68
C MET A 47 -0.63 -5.04 2.14
N LEU A 48 0.20 -4.15 2.66
CA LEU A 48 1.61 -4.08 2.24
C LEU A 48 2.39 -5.33 2.67
N GLU A 49 2.00 -5.97 3.76
CA GLU A 49 2.65 -7.19 4.22
C GLU A 49 2.22 -8.43 3.45
N ALA A 50 1.15 -8.34 2.68
CA ALA A 50 0.63 -9.49 1.95
C ALA A 50 1.57 -9.86 0.79
N PRO A 51 1.99 -11.12 0.70
CA PRO A 51 2.89 -11.53 -0.38
C PRO A 51 2.26 -11.44 -1.76
N GLU A 52 0.94 -11.42 -1.84
CA GLU A 52 0.24 -11.32 -3.12
C GLU A 52 0.24 -9.91 -3.69
N LEU A 53 0.57 -8.89 -2.89
CA LEU A 53 0.59 -7.51 -3.38
C LEU A 53 1.77 -7.32 -4.32
N GLN A 54 1.46 -6.89 -5.54
CA GLN A 54 2.47 -6.57 -6.54
C GLN A 54 2.89 -5.11 -6.40
N ARG A 55 4.11 -4.82 -6.82
CA ARG A 55 4.60 -3.44 -6.87
C ARG A 55 4.65 -2.75 -5.50
N SER A 56 4.85 -3.53 -4.42
CA SER A 56 4.84 -2.94 -3.07
C SER A 56 5.90 -1.84 -2.92
N GLY A 57 7.10 -2.05 -3.45
CA GLY A 57 8.15 -1.01 -3.41
C GLY A 57 7.74 0.23 -4.17
N GLU A 58 7.18 0.07 -5.38
CA GLU A 58 6.72 1.20 -6.18
C GLU A 58 5.58 1.93 -5.50
N LEU A 59 4.68 1.19 -4.85
CA LEU A 59 3.56 1.80 -4.13
C LEU A 59 4.07 2.67 -2.98
N VAL A 60 5.03 2.16 -2.21
CA VAL A 60 5.62 2.92 -1.11
C VAL A 60 6.31 4.17 -1.65
N ALA A 61 7.03 4.05 -2.77
CA ALA A 61 7.71 5.20 -3.37
C ALA A 61 6.72 6.26 -3.85
N ALA A 62 5.52 5.85 -4.25
CA ALA A 62 4.50 6.78 -4.74
C ALA A 62 3.69 7.44 -3.61
N LEU A 63 3.81 6.96 -2.37
CA LEU A 63 3.12 7.55 -1.23
C LEU A 63 3.82 8.82 -0.77
N PRO A 64 3.08 9.73 -0.09
CA PRO A 64 3.74 10.86 0.57
C PRO A 64 4.79 10.34 1.56
N PRO A 65 5.96 10.99 1.67
CA PRO A 65 7.05 10.48 2.51
C PRO A 65 6.65 10.21 3.97
N ALA A 66 5.85 11.09 4.55
CA ALA A 66 5.42 10.89 5.95
C ALA A 66 4.54 9.63 6.08
N ARG A 67 3.68 9.39 5.11
CA ARG A 67 2.81 8.22 5.12
C ARG A 67 3.62 6.94 4.91
N ALA A 68 4.55 6.98 3.97
CA ALA A 68 5.42 5.84 3.70
C ALA A 68 6.24 5.48 4.95
N ALA A 69 6.80 6.48 5.63
CA ALA A 69 7.57 6.24 6.84
C ALA A 69 6.70 5.62 7.94
N ALA A 70 5.47 6.12 8.10
CA ALA A 70 4.55 5.60 9.11
C ALA A 70 4.21 4.13 8.84
N LEU A 71 3.95 3.78 7.58
CA LEU A 71 3.61 2.42 7.20
C LEU A 71 4.79 1.47 7.41
N LEU A 72 5.97 1.87 6.94
CA LEU A 72 7.17 1.04 7.10
C LEU A 72 7.51 0.82 8.58
N GLY A 73 7.29 1.84 9.41
CA GLY A 73 7.56 1.73 10.84
C GLY A 73 6.64 0.76 11.56
N LEU A 74 5.46 0.49 11.01
CA LEU A 74 4.49 -0.42 11.62
C LEU A 74 4.57 -1.84 11.06
N MET A 75 5.30 -2.02 9.95
CA MET A 75 5.40 -3.33 9.30
C MET A 75 6.39 -4.24 10.02
N ALA A 76 6.25 -5.55 9.80
CA ALA A 76 7.23 -6.50 10.29
C ALA A 76 8.60 -6.18 9.69
N ASP A 77 9.66 -6.33 10.48
CA ASP A 77 11.00 -5.94 10.07
C ASP A 77 11.44 -6.57 8.76
N ASP A 78 11.17 -7.86 8.58
CA ASP A 78 11.57 -8.58 7.36
C ASP A 78 10.93 -7.98 6.14
N ARG A 79 9.65 -7.67 6.22
CA ARG A 79 8.92 -7.13 5.07
C ARG A 79 9.34 -5.71 4.76
N ALA A 80 9.53 -4.90 5.79
CA ALA A 80 10.00 -3.52 5.61
C ALA A 80 11.38 -3.51 4.96
N THR A 81 12.26 -4.42 5.37
CA THR A 81 13.59 -4.54 4.79
C THR A 81 13.50 -4.90 3.31
N ASP A 82 12.64 -5.85 2.95
CA ASP A 82 12.45 -6.24 1.55
C ASP A 82 12.00 -5.05 0.70
N ILE A 83 11.08 -4.25 1.21
CA ILE A 83 10.57 -3.10 0.47
C ILE A 83 11.69 -2.05 0.29
N VAL A 84 12.47 -1.81 1.33
CA VAL A 84 13.58 -0.87 1.24
C VAL A 84 14.60 -1.33 0.20
N HIS A 85 14.87 -2.63 0.14
CA HIS A 85 15.76 -3.17 -0.89
C HIS A 85 15.21 -2.97 -2.30
N GLU A 86 13.91 -3.14 -2.49
CA GLU A 86 13.29 -2.86 -3.79
C GLU A 86 13.47 -1.40 -4.19
N LEU A 87 13.31 -0.48 -3.24
CA LEU A 87 13.48 0.94 -3.51
C LEU A 87 14.93 1.25 -3.90
N ASP A 88 15.90 0.66 -3.21
CA ASP A 88 17.30 0.86 -3.51
C ASP A 88 17.65 0.36 -4.91
N GLU A 89 17.08 -0.76 -5.31
CA GLU A 89 17.35 -1.33 -6.64
C GLU A 89 16.81 -0.45 -7.77
N GLU A 90 15.72 0.26 -7.51
CA GLU A 90 15.11 1.12 -8.52
C GLU A 90 15.86 2.44 -8.70
N GLU A 91 16.64 2.82 -7.75
CA GLU A 91 17.44 4.04 -7.85
C GLU A 91 18.79 3.75 -8.50
#